data_b3c212636277649fa1ef9512e7106ea3
#
_entry.id   b3c212636277649fa1ef9512e7106ea3
#
_cell.length_a   1.000
_cell.length_b   1.000
_cell.length_c   1.000
_cell.angle_alpha   90.00
_cell.angle_beta   90.00
_cell.angle_gamma   90.00
#
_symmetry.space_group_name_H-M   'P 1'
#
loop_
_entity.id
_entity.type
_entity.pdbx_description
1 polymer ?
#
loop_
_entity_poly.entity_id
_entity_poly.type
_entity_poly.pdbx_seq_one_letter_code
_entity_poly.pdbx_strand_id
1 'polypeptide(L)'
;HGNVEFITNIKYLEEVLNGDKSKTILDIGAGTGAYSVYFDKQGYKVTAVELVPHNIDVFKAKNSNVDIHQGNALDLSFLPDESFDVTLVFGPIYHLMNKEDKFKALLEAKRVTKPNGIILTSYYMNEYAVISYAFMKKHILESKGDLTEDFHVINKPDDLYSMVRLEDINEYNELAGLERIKIIASDGPSDYLRVYINALSEEEYAEFIAYHLSTCERPELLGASSHVLDITKKK
;
A
#
# COMPACT_ATOMS: atom_id res chain seq x y z
N HIS A 1 -8.11 9.59 -12.19
CA HIS A 1 -7.55 8.24 -11.97
C HIS A 1 -6.88 8.10 -10.60
N GLY A 2 -6.18 9.10 -10.11
CA GLY A 2 -5.42 9.03 -8.86
C GLY A 2 -6.23 8.78 -7.58
N ASN A 3 -7.54 8.91 -7.64
CA ASN A 3 -8.42 8.61 -6.50
C ASN A 3 -8.89 7.16 -6.44
N VAL A 4 -8.66 6.35 -7.49
CA VAL A 4 -9.16 4.95 -7.55
C VAL A 4 -8.55 4.11 -6.43
N GLU A 5 -7.23 4.16 -6.27
CA GLU A 5 -6.51 3.48 -5.18
C GLU A 5 -7.04 3.91 -3.81
N PHE A 6 -7.14 5.22 -3.58
CA PHE A 6 -7.60 5.76 -2.31
C PHE A 6 -9.03 5.29 -1.97
N ILE A 7 -9.97 5.40 -2.92
CA ILE A 7 -11.36 4.96 -2.74
C ILE A 7 -11.41 3.46 -2.43
N THR A 8 -10.66 2.67 -3.18
CA THR A 8 -10.61 1.22 -3.00
C THR A 8 -10.05 0.86 -1.63
N ASN A 9 -8.91 1.41 -1.26
CA ASN A 9 -8.28 1.13 0.02
C ASN A 9 -9.16 1.58 1.21
N ILE A 10 -9.82 2.74 1.12
CA ILE A 10 -10.78 3.20 2.14
C ILE A 10 -11.92 2.19 2.31
N LYS A 11 -12.53 1.70 1.22
CA LYS A 11 -13.60 0.70 1.29
C LYS A 11 -13.17 -0.53 2.11
N TYR A 12 -12.00 -1.08 1.82
CA TYR A 12 -11.51 -2.28 2.52
C TYR A 12 -11.08 -2.00 3.96
N LEU A 13 -10.55 -0.81 4.23
CA LEU A 13 -10.28 -0.37 5.61
C LEU A 13 -11.56 -0.23 6.42
N GLU A 14 -12.62 0.35 5.84
CA GLU A 14 -13.94 0.45 6.50
C GLU A 14 -14.54 -0.93 6.75
N GLU A 15 -14.40 -1.89 5.84
CA GLU A 15 -14.80 -3.28 6.05
C GLU A 15 -14.05 -3.92 7.23
N VAL A 16 -12.73 -3.75 7.32
CA VAL A 16 -11.89 -4.26 8.41
C VAL A 16 -12.25 -3.61 9.75
N LEU A 17 -12.48 -2.31 9.75
CA LEU A 17 -12.85 -1.55 10.96
C LEU A 17 -14.27 -1.87 11.42
N ASN A 18 -15.18 -2.17 10.48
CA ASN A 18 -16.58 -2.54 10.73
C ASN A 18 -17.33 -1.54 11.65
N GLY A 19 -17.02 -0.25 11.52
CA GLY A 19 -17.64 0.82 12.30
C GLY A 19 -17.23 0.88 13.78
N ASP A 20 -16.38 -0.01 14.25
CA ASP A 20 -15.93 -0.09 15.65
C ASP A 20 -14.88 1.00 15.95
N LYS A 21 -15.34 2.12 16.53
CA LYS A 21 -14.51 3.27 16.89
C LYS A 21 -13.55 3.02 18.06
N SER A 22 -13.65 1.89 18.75
CA SER A 22 -12.70 1.49 19.79
C SER A 22 -11.38 0.97 19.22
N LYS A 23 -11.36 0.56 17.93
CA LYS A 23 -10.15 0.11 17.25
C LYS A 23 -9.15 1.23 17.05
N THR A 24 -7.88 0.90 17.28
CA THR A 24 -6.73 1.78 17.08
C THR A 24 -6.06 1.48 15.73
N ILE A 25 -5.66 2.52 15.03
CA ILE A 25 -5.01 2.43 13.70
C ILE A 25 -3.58 2.95 13.82
N LEU A 26 -2.63 2.21 13.25
CA LEU A 26 -1.28 2.66 12.97
C LEU A 26 -1.09 2.82 11.46
N ASP A 27 -0.57 3.97 11.02
CA ASP A 27 -0.24 4.25 9.62
C ASP A 27 1.28 4.42 9.48
N ILE A 28 1.95 3.39 8.96
CA ILE A 28 3.41 3.35 8.79
C ILE A 28 3.75 3.86 7.38
N GLY A 29 4.59 4.92 7.31
CA GLY A 29 4.88 5.63 6.07
C GLY A 29 3.70 6.47 5.61
N ALA A 30 3.09 7.18 6.56
CA ALA A 30 1.84 7.91 6.35
C ALA A 30 1.91 9.03 5.29
N GLY A 31 3.11 9.38 4.83
CA GLY A 31 3.32 10.47 3.89
C GLY A 31 2.76 11.78 4.43
N THR A 32 1.94 12.45 3.65
CA THR A 32 1.24 13.67 4.09
C THR A 32 -0.07 13.38 4.84
N GLY A 33 -0.36 12.12 5.20
CA GLY A 33 -1.44 11.72 6.08
C GLY A 33 -2.84 11.61 5.44
N ALA A 34 -2.92 11.16 4.19
CA ALA A 34 -4.22 11.07 3.51
C ALA A 34 -5.18 10.11 4.24
N TYR A 35 -4.74 8.90 4.52
CA TYR A 35 -5.52 7.88 5.24
C TYR A 35 -5.69 8.24 6.71
N SER A 36 -4.60 8.63 7.38
CA SER A 36 -4.61 8.99 8.79
C SER A 36 -5.62 10.10 9.10
N VAL A 37 -5.63 11.19 8.32
CA VAL A 37 -6.57 12.31 8.50
C VAL A 37 -8.00 11.89 8.18
N TYR A 38 -8.20 11.04 7.19
CA TYR A 38 -9.54 10.53 6.86
C TYR A 38 -10.14 9.79 8.05
N PHE A 39 -9.40 8.85 8.67
CA PHE A 39 -9.91 8.06 9.79
C PHE A 39 -9.97 8.84 11.10
N ASP A 40 -9.07 9.79 11.35
CA ASP A 40 -9.18 10.73 12.48
C ASP A 40 -10.52 11.51 12.41
N LYS A 41 -10.87 12.04 11.24
CA LYS A 41 -12.16 12.71 11.01
C LYS A 41 -13.38 11.80 11.19
N GLN A 42 -13.19 10.49 10.99
CA GLN A 42 -14.23 9.49 11.26
C GLN A 42 -14.31 9.10 12.74
N GLY A 43 -13.46 9.66 13.61
CA GLY A 43 -13.44 9.44 15.05
C GLY A 43 -12.65 8.21 15.50
N TYR A 44 -11.74 7.69 14.69
CA TYR A 44 -10.79 6.66 15.11
C TYR A 44 -9.57 7.27 15.79
N LYS A 45 -8.98 6.53 16.73
CA LYS A 45 -7.66 6.88 17.27
C LYS A 45 -6.59 6.41 16.29
N VAL A 46 -5.86 7.37 15.71
CA VAL A 46 -4.84 7.11 14.71
C VAL A 46 -3.46 7.57 15.22
N THR A 47 -2.47 6.69 15.09
CA THR A 47 -1.05 7.00 15.22
C THR A 47 -0.42 6.89 13.84
N ALA A 48 0.46 7.81 13.48
CA ALA A 48 1.15 7.84 12.20
C ALA A 48 2.66 7.87 12.41
N VAL A 49 3.38 7.14 11.58
CA VAL A 49 4.84 7.16 11.50
C VAL A 49 5.25 7.56 10.09
N GLU A 50 6.09 8.57 9.96
CA GLU A 50 6.61 9.04 8.68
C GLU A 50 8.11 9.35 8.80
N LEU A 51 8.89 8.97 7.77
CA LEU A 51 10.34 9.14 7.77
C LEU A 51 10.75 10.55 7.37
N VAL A 52 10.05 11.15 6.39
CA VAL A 52 10.46 12.39 5.72
C VAL A 52 9.92 13.61 6.46
N PRO A 53 10.80 14.49 7.01
CA PRO A 53 10.36 15.66 7.78
C PRO A 53 9.41 16.58 7.02
N HIS A 54 9.65 16.81 5.72
CA HIS A 54 8.78 17.64 4.89
C HIS A 54 7.34 17.11 4.83
N ASN A 55 7.17 15.78 4.71
CA ASN A 55 5.85 15.16 4.72
C ASN A 55 5.15 15.40 6.07
N ILE A 56 5.90 15.28 7.17
CA ILE A 56 5.39 15.53 8.53
C ILE A 56 4.91 16.96 8.68
N ASP A 57 5.65 17.94 8.15
CA ASP A 57 5.26 19.35 8.20
C ASP A 57 3.96 19.59 7.44
N VAL A 58 3.84 19.03 6.23
CA VAL A 58 2.60 19.08 5.43
C VAL A 58 1.44 18.39 6.14
N PHE A 59 1.71 17.25 6.80
CA PHE A 59 0.70 16.52 7.56
C PHE A 59 0.20 17.34 8.75
N LYS A 60 1.09 17.89 9.57
CA LYS A 60 0.75 18.73 10.73
C LYS A 60 -0.06 19.96 10.35
N ALA A 61 0.18 20.55 9.17
CA ALA A 61 -0.58 21.67 8.65
C ALA A 61 -2.07 21.35 8.39
N LYS A 62 -2.46 20.07 8.35
CA LYS A 62 -3.87 19.63 8.18
C LYS A 62 -4.69 19.71 9.49
N ASN A 63 -4.07 20.05 10.62
CA ASN A 63 -4.72 20.24 11.93
C ASN A 63 -5.60 19.06 12.35
N SER A 64 -5.10 17.84 12.25
CA SER A 64 -5.74 16.61 12.73
C SER A 64 -5.34 16.28 14.17
N ASN A 65 -6.07 15.36 14.83
CA ASN A 65 -5.72 14.84 16.16
C ASN A 65 -4.84 13.59 16.07
N VAL A 66 -4.28 13.28 14.91
CA VAL A 66 -3.38 12.14 14.70
C VAL A 66 -2.11 12.33 15.51
N ASP A 67 -1.69 11.27 16.22
CA ASP A 67 -0.40 11.23 16.92
C ASP A 67 0.71 10.90 15.92
N ILE A 68 1.50 11.91 15.53
CA ILE A 68 2.47 11.81 14.44
C ILE A 68 3.89 11.72 14.99
N HIS A 69 4.60 10.65 14.64
CA HIS A 69 6.00 10.40 14.98
C HIS A 69 6.89 10.41 13.74
N GLN A 70 8.08 10.98 13.86
CA GLN A 70 9.12 10.73 12.88
C GLN A 70 9.78 9.39 13.18
N GLY A 71 9.82 8.48 12.19
CA GLY A 71 10.38 7.15 12.39
C GLY A 71 10.58 6.38 11.08
N ASN A 72 11.33 5.29 11.18
CA ASN A 72 11.61 4.38 10.07
C ASN A 72 10.80 3.09 10.25
N ALA A 73 10.17 2.62 9.19
CA ALA A 73 9.43 1.34 9.19
C ALA A 73 10.29 0.13 9.60
N LEU A 74 11.62 0.25 9.48
CA LEU A 74 12.57 -0.78 9.88
C LEU A 74 12.84 -0.82 11.39
N ASP A 75 12.43 0.20 12.13
CA ASP A 75 12.64 0.29 13.58
C ASP A 75 11.51 1.11 14.21
N LEU A 76 10.53 0.43 14.75
CA LEU A 76 9.41 1.00 15.48
C LEU A 76 9.52 0.74 16.99
N SER A 77 10.74 0.56 17.53
CA SER A 77 11.01 0.21 18.93
C SER A 77 10.43 1.20 19.94
N PHE A 78 10.15 2.44 19.51
CA PHE A 78 9.47 3.44 20.32
C PHE A 78 7.96 3.22 20.48
N LEU A 79 7.37 2.32 19.67
CA LEU A 79 5.98 1.88 19.79
C LEU A 79 5.91 0.56 20.55
N PRO A 80 4.98 0.41 21.51
CA PRO A 80 4.84 -0.82 22.26
C PRO A 80 4.33 -1.97 21.40
N ASP A 81 4.67 -3.20 21.80
CA ASP A 81 4.17 -4.41 21.19
C ASP A 81 2.65 -4.49 21.30
N GLU A 82 2.00 -5.13 20.33
CA GLU A 82 0.59 -5.53 20.38
C GLU A 82 -0.38 -4.40 20.78
N SER A 83 -0.17 -3.19 20.20
CA SER A 83 -0.89 -1.99 20.60
C SER A 83 -1.97 -1.54 19.62
N PHE A 84 -1.91 -2.00 18.37
CA PHE A 84 -2.81 -1.56 17.31
C PHE A 84 -3.71 -2.69 16.79
N ASP A 85 -4.98 -2.36 16.56
CA ASP A 85 -5.96 -3.31 16.01
C ASP A 85 -5.78 -3.45 14.50
N VAL A 86 -5.43 -2.35 13.83
CA VAL A 86 -5.20 -2.27 12.38
C VAL A 86 -3.91 -1.51 12.11
N THR A 87 -3.02 -2.10 11.30
CA THR A 87 -1.75 -1.50 10.89
C THR A 87 -1.71 -1.36 9.37
N LEU A 88 -1.44 -0.15 8.89
CA LEU A 88 -1.28 0.18 7.48
C LEU A 88 0.21 0.27 7.14
N VAL A 89 0.60 -0.33 6.01
CA VAL A 89 1.96 -0.27 5.46
C VAL A 89 1.83 0.09 3.97
N PHE A 90 1.39 1.32 3.67
CA PHE A 90 1.01 1.71 2.31
C PHE A 90 2.13 2.39 1.52
N GLY A 91 3.20 2.80 2.15
CA GLY A 91 4.34 3.46 1.50
C GLY A 91 5.64 2.66 1.57
N PRO A 92 6.04 2.21 2.75
CA PRO A 92 7.41 1.77 3.00
C PRO A 92 7.89 0.63 2.11
N ILE A 93 7.06 -0.40 1.88
CA ILE A 93 7.51 -1.65 1.27
C ILE A 93 8.08 -1.45 -0.14
N TYR A 94 7.47 -0.61 -0.95
CA TYR A 94 7.97 -0.37 -2.30
C TYR A 94 9.08 0.69 -2.38
N HIS A 95 9.47 1.30 -1.25
CA HIS A 95 10.68 2.12 -1.12
C HIS A 95 11.86 1.35 -0.51
N LEU A 96 11.66 0.10 -0.11
CA LEU A 96 12.72 -0.79 0.38
C LEU A 96 13.20 -1.68 -0.76
N MET A 97 14.47 -1.56 -1.16
CA MET A 97 14.97 -2.20 -2.38
C MET A 97 15.31 -3.68 -2.19
N ASN A 98 15.77 -4.05 -0.99
CA ASN A 98 16.14 -5.43 -0.72
C ASN A 98 15.04 -6.20 0.06
N LYS A 99 15.11 -7.51 -0.03
CA LYS A 99 14.14 -8.43 0.57
C LYS A 99 14.19 -8.41 2.10
N GLU A 100 15.38 -8.30 2.65
CA GLU A 100 15.65 -8.30 4.09
C GLU A 100 14.97 -7.12 4.78
N ASP A 101 15.06 -5.93 4.19
CA ASP A 101 14.42 -4.73 4.73
C ASP A 101 12.91 -4.80 4.63
N LYS A 102 12.36 -5.30 3.50
CA LYS A 102 10.91 -5.54 3.38
C LYS A 102 10.41 -6.48 4.47
N PHE A 103 11.13 -7.59 4.67
CA PHE A 103 10.81 -8.56 5.71
C PHE A 103 10.89 -7.94 7.11
N LYS A 104 11.93 -7.15 7.39
CA LYS A 104 12.10 -6.46 8.67
C LYS A 104 10.94 -5.48 8.94
N ALA A 105 10.53 -4.70 7.94
CA ALA A 105 9.39 -3.80 8.08
C ALA A 105 8.08 -4.54 8.36
N LEU A 106 7.85 -5.69 7.72
CA LEU A 106 6.68 -6.55 8.01
C LEU A 106 6.73 -7.16 9.41
N LEU A 107 7.92 -7.54 9.90
CA LEU A 107 8.08 -8.02 11.28
C LEU A 107 7.80 -6.92 12.30
N GLU A 108 8.24 -5.68 12.07
CA GLU A 108 7.91 -4.54 12.94
C GLU A 108 6.40 -4.24 12.92
N ALA A 109 5.78 -4.21 11.73
CA ALA A 109 4.33 -4.07 11.62
C ALA A 109 3.60 -5.19 12.37
N LYS A 110 4.06 -6.44 12.25
CA LYS A 110 3.51 -7.57 13.01
C LYS A 110 3.69 -7.42 14.52
N ARG A 111 4.87 -6.97 14.97
CA ARG A 111 5.17 -6.81 16.40
C ARG A 111 4.19 -5.84 17.06
N VAL A 112 3.98 -4.68 16.45
CA VAL A 112 3.11 -3.62 17.02
C VAL A 112 1.62 -3.90 16.86
N THR A 113 1.24 -4.80 15.96
CA THR A 113 -0.15 -5.22 15.76
C THR A 113 -0.56 -6.23 16.84
N LYS A 114 -1.75 -6.08 17.40
CA LYS A 114 -2.33 -7.00 18.39
C LYS A 114 -2.50 -8.42 17.83
N PRO A 115 -2.54 -9.46 18.68
CA PRO A 115 -2.98 -10.79 18.26
C PRO A 115 -4.36 -10.71 17.58
N ASN A 116 -4.52 -11.40 16.46
CA ASN A 116 -5.69 -11.31 15.58
C ASN A 116 -5.95 -9.94 14.93
N GLY A 117 -5.07 -8.95 15.12
CA GLY A 117 -5.12 -7.68 14.43
C GLY A 117 -4.82 -7.82 12.94
N ILE A 118 -5.20 -6.81 12.18
CA ILE A 118 -5.13 -6.83 10.72
C ILE A 118 -4.00 -5.91 10.25
N ILE A 119 -3.22 -6.40 9.28
CA ILE A 119 -2.17 -5.64 8.62
C ILE A 119 -2.55 -5.52 7.14
N LEU A 120 -2.58 -4.28 6.64
CA LEU A 120 -2.84 -3.98 5.24
C LEU A 120 -1.55 -3.46 4.62
N THR A 121 -1.02 -4.15 3.62
CA THR A 121 0.25 -3.81 2.98
C THR A 121 0.05 -3.53 1.50
N SER A 122 0.52 -2.37 1.03
CA SER A 122 0.50 -2.02 -0.39
C SER A 122 1.83 -2.40 -1.05
N TYR A 123 1.74 -3.00 -2.23
CA TYR A 123 2.86 -3.41 -3.06
C TYR A 123 2.75 -2.82 -4.46
N TYR A 124 3.90 -2.53 -5.09
CA TYR A 124 3.99 -2.04 -6.45
C TYR A 124 4.33 -3.19 -7.40
N MET A 125 3.49 -3.40 -8.43
CA MET A 125 3.53 -4.62 -9.24
C MET A 125 4.51 -4.56 -10.39
N ASN A 126 5.28 -5.64 -10.55
CA ASN A 126 6.28 -5.81 -11.59
C ASN A 126 5.72 -5.67 -13.00
N GLU A 127 4.61 -6.36 -13.30
CA GLU A 127 4.01 -6.37 -14.63
C GLU A 127 3.55 -4.99 -15.05
N TYR A 128 2.98 -4.22 -14.12
CA TYR A 128 2.63 -2.83 -14.38
C TYR A 128 3.88 -1.99 -14.74
N ALA A 129 4.95 -2.11 -13.96
CA ALA A 129 6.17 -1.35 -14.20
C ALA A 129 6.79 -1.71 -15.57
N VAL A 130 6.87 -2.99 -15.92
CA VAL A 130 7.37 -3.44 -17.22
C VAL A 130 6.49 -2.93 -18.36
N ILE A 131 5.16 -3.10 -18.29
CA ILE A 131 4.25 -2.64 -19.35
C ILE A 131 4.32 -1.11 -19.51
N SER A 132 4.21 -0.38 -18.40
CA SER A 132 4.11 1.08 -18.44
C SER A 132 5.43 1.75 -18.80
N TYR A 133 6.55 1.33 -18.23
CA TYR A 133 7.85 1.95 -18.45
C TYR A 133 8.56 1.35 -19.67
N ALA A 134 8.71 0.03 -19.73
CA ALA A 134 9.48 -0.57 -20.80
C ALA A 134 8.77 -0.50 -22.16
N PHE A 135 7.47 -0.83 -22.21
CA PHE A 135 6.75 -0.90 -23.49
C PHE A 135 5.97 0.38 -23.84
N MET A 136 5.12 0.91 -22.97
CA MET A 136 4.33 2.12 -23.31
C MET A 136 5.21 3.35 -23.50
N LYS A 137 6.27 3.52 -22.69
CA LYS A 137 7.25 4.58 -22.81
C LYS A 137 8.43 4.24 -23.73
N LYS A 138 8.47 3.01 -24.28
CA LYS A 138 9.47 2.53 -25.28
C LYS A 138 10.91 2.44 -24.73
N HIS A 139 11.08 2.21 -23.44
CA HIS A 139 12.40 2.05 -22.82
C HIS A 139 12.92 0.61 -22.80
N ILE A 140 12.21 -0.36 -23.38
CA ILE A 140 12.56 -1.79 -23.28
C ILE A 140 13.98 -2.10 -23.73
N LEU A 141 14.49 -1.46 -24.78
CA LEU A 141 15.83 -1.73 -25.27
C LEU A 141 16.92 -1.17 -24.35
N GLU A 142 16.62 -0.08 -23.64
CA GLU A 142 17.52 0.54 -22.68
C GLU A 142 17.52 -0.24 -21.34
N SER A 143 16.35 -0.78 -20.98
CA SER A 143 16.13 -1.47 -19.70
C SER A 143 16.50 -2.96 -19.69
N LYS A 144 17.06 -3.49 -20.78
CA LYS A 144 17.39 -4.94 -20.85
C LYS A 144 18.32 -5.43 -19.74
N GLY A 145 19.24 -4.57 -19.26
CA GLY A 145 20.14 -4.88 -18.16
C GLY A 145 19.51 -4.77 -16.77
N ASP A 146 18.29 -4.26 -16.70
CA ASP A 146 17.56 -4.05 -15.45
C ASP A 146 16.41 -5.06 -15.28
N LEU A 147 16.33 -6.03 -16.18
CA LEU A 147 15.33 -7.09 -16.20
C LEU A 147 16.00 -8.45 -16.21
N THR A 148 15.42 -9.41 -15.52
CA THR A 148 15.76 -10.82 -15.65
C THR A 148 15.28 -11.38 -17.00
N GLU A 149 15.62 -12.63 -17.32
CA GLU A 149 15.17 -13.30 -18.55
C GLU A 149 13.65 -13.44 -18.63
N ASP A 150 12.96 -13.54 -17.48
CA ASP A 150 11.50 -13.61 -17.34
C ASP A 150 10.85 -12.24 -17.06
N PHE A 151 11.59 -11.15 -17.32
CA PHE A 151 11.14 -9.77 -17.15
C PHE A 151 10.79 -9.36 -15.72
N HIS A 152 11.42 -9.95 -14.71
CA HIS A 152 11.37 -9.41 -13.37
C HIS A 152 12.33 -8.22 -13.25
N VAL A 153 11.87 -7.10 -12.67
CA VAL A 153 12.71 -5.91 -12.45
C VAL A 153 13.78 -6.23 -11.41
N ILE A 154 15.04 -5.95 -11.76
CA ILE A 154 16.16 -6.05 -10.82
C ILE A 154 16.24 -4.75 -10.05
N ASN A 155 15.74 -4.74 -8.81
CA ASN A 155 15.74 -3.57 -7.97
C ASN A 155 17.16 -3.15 -7.59
N LYS A 156 17.52 -1.88 -7.80
CA LYS A 156 18.83 -1.31 -7.48
C LYS A 156 18.73 -0.40 -6.26
N PRO A 157 19.82 -0.21 -5.48
CA PRO A 157 19.79 0.63 -4.28
C PRO A 157 19.32 2.07 -4.51
N ASP A 158 19.57 2.62 -5.71
CA ASP A 158 19.22 4.01 -6.07
C ASP A 158 17.86 4.13 -6.76
N ASP A 159 17.12 3.03 -6.92
CA ASP A 159 15.78 3.06 -7.49
C ASP A 159 14.80 3.74 -6.51
N LEU A 160 13.82 4.43 -7.08
CA LEU A 160 12.78 5.09 -6.29
C LEU A 160 11.75 4.07 -5.75
N TYR A 161 11.45 3.06 -6.56
CA TYR A 161 10.46 2.03 -6.24
C TYR A 161 11.03 0.64 -6.51
N SER A 162 10.68 -0.30 -5.67
CA SER A 162 10.93 -1.72 -5.87
C SER A 162 9.65 -2.44 -6.27
N MET A 163 9.74 -3.29 -7.27
CA MET A 163 8.64 -4.02 -7.83
C MET A 163 8.64 -5.45 -7.32
N VAL A 164 7.44 -6.02 -7.19
CA VAL A 164 7.24 -7.40 -6.76
C VAL A 164 6.20 -8.10 -7.62
N ARG A 165 6.22 -9.42 -7.60
CA ARG A 165 5.16 -10.30 -8.12
C ARG A 165 4.34 -10.91 -6.98
N LEU A 166 3.26 -11.59 -7.30
CA LEU A 166 2.41 -12.24 -6.30
C LEU A 166 3.15 -13.34 -5.52
N GLU A 167 4.06 -14.05 -6.17
CA GLU A 167 4.92 -15.05 -5.53
C GLU A 167 5.85 -14.44 -4.47
N ASP A 168 6.40 -13.25 -4.72
CA ASP A 168 7.22 -12.53 -3.72
C ASP A 168 6.39 -12.15 -2.50
N ILE A 169 5.16 -11.64 -2.73
CA ILE A 169 4.25 -11.29 -1.64
C ILE A 169 3.87 -12.53 -0.82
N ASN A 170 3.64 -13.68 -1.48
CA ASN A 170 3.35 -14.95 -0.81
C ASN A 170 4.52 -15.36 0.09
N GLU A 171 5.75 -15.26 -0.41
CA GLU A 171 6.95 -15.57 0.35
C GLU A 171 7.12 -14.65 1.56
N TYR A 172 6.90 -13.33 1.41
CA TYR A 172 6.96 -12.40 2.54
C TYR A 172 5.96 -12.75 3.63
N ASN A 173 4.73 -13.09 3.26
CA ASN A 173 3.71 -13.50 4.22
C ASN A 173 4.07 -14.79 4.95
N GLU A 174 4.58 -15.79 4.22
CA GLU A 174 5.04 -17.05 4.80
C GLU A 174 6.16 -16.82 5.81
N LEU A 175 7.20 -16.09 5.42
CA LEU A 175 8.34 -15.77 6.27
C LEU A 175 7.93 -14.96 7.51
N ALA A 176 7.04 -13.98 7.36
CA ALA A 176 6.53 -13.19 8.48
C ALA A 176 5.48 -13.93 9.32
N GLY A 177 5.00 -15.10 8.87
CA GLY A 177 3.94 -15.85 9.53
C GLY A 177 2.64 -15.04 9.62
N LEU A 178 2.27 -14.40 8.50
CA LEU A 178 1.02 -13.68 8.32
C LEU A 178 0.03 -14.56 7.56
N GLU A 179 -1.24 -14.49 7.93
CA GLU A 179 -2.31 -15.21 7.25
C GLU A 179 -3.07 -14.27 6.33
N ARG A 180 -3.00 -14.49 5.01
CA ARG A 180 -3.76 -13.70 4.06
C ARG A 180 -5.25 -13.93 4.22
N ILE A 181 -6.00 -12.85 4.41
CA ILE A 181 -7.46 -12.82 4.37
C ILE A 181 -7.90 -12.57 2.92
N LYS A 182 -7.28 -11.58 2.27
CA LYS A 182 -7.66 -11.11 0.94
C LYS A 182 -6.50 -10.37 0.29
N ILE A 183 -6.39 -10.42 -1.03
CA ILE A 183 -5.54 -9.55 -1.83
C ILE A 183 -6.36 -8.94 -2.96
N ILE A 184 -6.19 -7.65 -3.22
CA ILE A 184 -7.00 -6.91 -4.18
C ILE A 184 -6.14 -6.02 -5.08
N ALA A 185 -6.62 -5.77 -6.29
CA ALA A 185 -6.07 -4.74 -7.17
C ALA A 185 -6.54 -3.35 -6.67
N SER A 186 -5.64 -2.55 -6.10
CA SER A 186 -6.01 -1.25 -5.51
C SER A 186 -6.48 -0.24 -6.55
N ASP A 187 -5.86 -0.23 -7.72
CA ASP A 187 -6.13 0.73 -8.80
C ASP A 187 -6.48 0.07 -10.15
N GLY A 188 -6.28 -1.26 -10.28
CA GLY A 188 -6.62 -2.01 -11.49
C GLY A 188 -6.00 -1.39 -12.73
N PRO A 189 -6.79 -1.22 -13.83
CA PRO A 189 -6.28 -0.66 -15.07
C PRO A 189 -6.25 0.88 -15.09
N SER A 190 -6.56 1.56 -13.98
CA SER A 190 -6.79 3.01 -13.97
C SER A 190 -5.60 3.83 -14.45
N ASP A 191 -4.39 3.37 -14.13
CA ASP A 191 -3.18 4.07 -14.54
C ASP A 191 -2.88 3.93 -16.05
N TYR A 192 -3.16 2.75 -16.63
CA TYR A 192 -3.07 2.59 -18.10
C TYR A 192 -4.09 3.45 -18.83
N LEU A 193 -5.27 3.58 -18.26
CA LEU A 193 -6.42 4.30 -18.82
C LEU A 193 -6.48 5.76 -18.36
N ARG A 194 -5.42 6.29 -17.77
CA ARG A 194 -5.35 7.63 -17.15
C ARG A 194 -6.00 8.72 -17.99
N VAL A 195 -5.66 8.79 -19.27
CA VAL A 195 -6.17 9.86 -20.16
C VAL A 195 -7.68 9.74 -20.33
N TYR A 196 -8.18 8.52 -20.47
CA TYR A 196 -9.62 8.26 -20.67
C TYR A 196 -10.41 8.51 -19.39
N ILE A 197 -9.93 7.98 -18.25
CA ILE A 197 -10.60 8.14 -16.96
C ILE A 197 -10.65 9.60 -16.51
N ASN A 198 -9.60 10.37 -16.76
CA ASN A 198 -9.59 11.80 -16.44
C ASN A 198 -10.53 12.64 -17.33
N ALA A 199 -10.99 12.10 -18.45
CA ALA A 199 -11.94 12.73 -19.35
C ALA A 199 -13.40 12.34 -19.09
N LEU A 200 -13.67 11.39 -18.18
CA LEU A 200 -15.02 10.97 -17.78
C LEU A 200 -15.73 12.11 -17.05
N SER A 201 -17.05 12.20 -17.23
CA SER A 201 -17.93 12.99 -16.37
C SER A 201 -17.94 12.38 -14.95
N GLU A 202 -18.47 13.13 -13.97
CA GLU A 202 -18.62 12.63 -12.60
C GLU A 202 -19.47 11.36 -12.54
N GLU A 203 -20.54 11.29 -13.34
CA GLU A 203 -21.44 10.14 -13.41
C GLU A 203 -20.74 8.93 -14.03
N GLU A 204 -20.04 9.09 -15.16
CA GLU A 204 -19.25 8.03 -15.79
C GLU A 204 -18.10 7.54 -14.89
N TYR A 205 -17.48 8.47 -14.15
CA TYR A 205 -16.44 8.11 -13.19
C TYR A 205 -17.01 7.29 -12.01
N ALA A 206 -18.20 7.62 -11.53
CA ALA A 206 -18.87 6.83 -10.50
C ALA A 206 -19.14 5.39 -10.97
N GLU A 207 -19.59 5.21 -12.22
CA GLU A 207 -19.77 3.88 -12.83
C GLU A 207 -18.44 3.14 -13.00
N PHE A 208 -17.36 3.83 -13.37
CA PHE A 208 -16.03 3.23 -13.41
C PHE A 208 -15.58 2.74 -12.03
N ILE A 209 -15.80 3.51 -10.97
CA ILE A 209 -15.51 3.09 -9.58
C ILE A 209 -16.35 1.87 -9.20
N ALA A 210 -17.64 1.86 -9.52
CA ALA A 210 -18.52 0.72 -9.25
C ALA A 210 -18.03 -0.56 -9.99
N TYR A 211 -17.65 -0.44 -11.25
CA TYR A 211 -17.04 -1.51 -12.02
C TYR A 211 -15.74 -2.00 -11.36
N HIS A 212 -14.82 -1.09 -11.05
CA HIS A 212 -13.54 -1.43 -10.42
C HIS A 212 -13.75 -2.18 -9.10
N LEU A 213 -14.59 -1.67 -8.21
CA LEU A 213 -14.89 -2.29 -6.91
C LEU A 213 -15.56 -3.67 -7.06
N SER A 214 -16.26 -3.93 -8.17
CA SER A 214 -16.86 -5.24 -8.45
C SER A 214 -15.85 -6.26 -8.98
N THR A 215 -14.69 -5.80 -9.45
CA THR A 215 -13.69 -6.65 -10.13
C THR A 215 -12.32 -6.68 -9.44
N CYS A 216 -12.04 -5.79 -8.49
CA CYS A 216 -10.72 -5.66 -7.88
C CYS A 216 -10.26 -6.89 -7.08
N GLU A 217 -11.17 -7.77 -6.68
CA GLU A 217 -10.84 -9.04 -6.00
C GLU A 217 -10.57 -10.20 -6.96
N ARG A 218 -10.73 -10.01 -8.27
CA ARG A 218 -10.55 -11.08 -9.27
C ARG A 218 -9.07 -11.41 -9.42
N PRO A 219 -8.66 -12.68 -9.15
CA PRO A 219 -7.24 -13.06 -9.17
C PRO A 219 -6.56 -12.80 -10.52
N GLU A 220 -7.29 -12.95 -11.62
CA GLU A 220 -6.79 -12.73 -12.98
C GLU A 220 -6.49 -11.26 -13.31
N LEU A 221 -6.90 -10.31 -12.46
CA LEU A 221 -6.68 -8.88 -12.67
C LEU A 221 -5.61 -8.28 -11.73
N LEU A 222 -5.13 -9.03 -10.75
CA LEU A 222 -4.17 -8.53 -9.75
C LEU A 222 -2.85 -8.09 -10.38
N GLY A 223 -2.26 -8.92 -11.24
CA GLY A 223 -0.94 -8.68 -11.83
C GLY A 223 -0.87 -7.45 -12.74
N ALA A 224 -2.00 -6.99 -13.28
CA ALA A 224 -2.05 -5.82 -14.15
C ALA A 224 -2.27 -4.50 -13.40
N SER A 225 -2.63 -4.54 -12.12
CA SER A 225 -2.76 -3.35 -11.28
C SER A 225 -1.40 -2.72 -11.00
N SER A 226 -1.30 -1.40 -10.87
CA SER A 226 -0.04 -0.80 -10.45
C SER A 226 0.21 -1.08 -8.98
N HIS A 227 -0.82 -1.02 -8.14
CA HIS A 227 -0.73 -1.43 -6.74
C HIS A 227 -1.69 -2.57 -6.42
N VAL A 228 -1.26 -3.44 -5.53
CA VAL A 228 -2.14 -4.41 -4.87
C VAL A 228 -2.13 -4.16 -3.37
N LEU A 229 -3.28 -4.37 -2.73
CA LEU A 229 -3.43 -4.32 -1.29
C LEU A 229 -3.56 -5.75 -0.76
N ASP A 230 -2.61 -6.18 0.04
CA ASP A 230 -2.63 -7.46 0.72
C ASP A 230 -3.13 -7.28 2.16
N ILE A 231 -4.25 -7.89 2.48
CA ILE A 231 -4.92 -7.82 3.78
C ILE A 231 -4.62 -9.12 4.51
N THR A 232 -3.85 -9.01 5.57
CA THR A 232 -3.36 -10.14 6.35
C THR A 232 -3.76 -10.03 7.82
N LYS A 233 -3.77 -11.17 8.50
CA LYS A 233 -4.04 -11.29 9.92
C LYS A 233 -2.79 -11.76 10.65
N LYS A 234 -2.48 -11.12 11.78
CA LYS A 234 -1.49 -11.62 12.75
C LYS A 234 -2.06 -12.84 13.47
N LYS A 235 -1.40 -13.97 13.33
CA LYS A 235 -1.65 -15.15 14.15
C LYS A 235 -1.08 -15.00 15.55
#